data_e11fc2550a61a6f15f878f5a800c3acc
#
_entry.id   e11fc2550a61a6f15f878f5a800c3acc
#
_cell.length_a   1.000
_cell.length_b   1.000
_cell.length_c   1.000
_cell.angle_alpha   90.00
_cell.angle_beta   90.00
_cell.angle_gamma   90.00
#
_symmetry.space_group_name_H-M   'P 1'
#
loop_
_entity.id
_entity.type
_entity.pdbx_description
1 polymer ?
#
loop_
_entity_poly.entity_id
_entity_poly.type
_entity_poly.pdbx_seq_one_letter_code
_entity_poly.pdbx_strand_id
1 'polypeptide(L)'
;MPADLPPESIEPSSRPRGRTGLAWCAILLLVAGIVVLRYLPRDRAGPNENALAGLTFDLQIRMLVGLNDLAGDVPGQRQQMYVQALPLNTGPPAQRLRFVPLAGELSDPETALDLLDRWQEEFAELPEEFSPPEEQPSDDQLRAWRLLLALYTDYAAGNWSGPSLAPLDRTWLESELGFAGRLALHPAQSPDAAAREALLGSARRLATTLYGGICGFVCLAMSGLAGLIALMTYAGTGRFRSALAPPTDHGGIYAETFAVWLVLLLTISFAAGAVFPGSLLAGGLAMAISLLTMAYPLFRGVPWSEVRKDIGWTGGAGLRELPAGLAAYALMLPLAGIGLIVTVVLILLANAVRGVVETPMHPIAPQVPGADPWAMAVVLLVASVIAPVVEETMFRGFLHRHLRDATWIWGGGISFVLSSLLGGLVFAVIHPQGLLAAPALTSIAVGLAVAREWRGTLLPSMIAHGIHNGVLMLLLFSIAG
;
A
#
# COMPACT_ATOMS: atom_id res chain seq x y z
N MET A 1 12.25 -28.14 -73.23
CA MET A 1 11.12 -28.10 -72.28
C MET A 1 11.59 -28.69 -70.98
N PRO A 2 11.80 -27.92 -69.91
CA PRO A 2 11.97 -28.47 -68.58
C PRO A 2 10.59 -28.73 -68.00
N ALA A 3 10.42 -29.93 -67.37
CA ALA A 3 9.20 -30.36 -66.73
C ALA A 3 8.88 -29.46 -65.56
N ASP A 4 7.62 -28.95 -65.51
CA ASP A 4 7.05 -28.26 -64.37
C ASP A 4 7.00 -29.22 -63.17
N LEU A 5 7.79 -28.93 -62.13
CA LEU A 5 7.66 -29.55 -60.84
C LEU A 5 6.35 -29.01 -60.20
N PRO A 6 5.51 -29.86 -59.65
CA PRO A 6 4.30 -29.42 -58.95
C PRO A 6 4.71 -28.52 -57.79
N PRO A 7 3.91 -27.47 -57.48
CA PRO A 7 4.20 -26.61 -56.33
C PRO A 7 4.25 -27.48 -55.06
N GLU A 8 5.37 -27.42 -54.34
CA GLU A 8 5.47 -27.98 -53.00
C GLU A 8 4.27 -27.50 -52.18
N SER A 9 3.42 -28.44 -51.81
CA SER A 9 2.37 -28.21 -50.85
C SER A 9 3.05 -27.81 -49.53
N ILE A 10 3.05 -26.51 -49.23
CA ILE A 10 3.45 -26.01 -47.91
C ILE A 10 2.44 -26.65 -46.94
N GLU A 11 2.82 -27.76 -46.31
CA GLU A 11 2.09 -28.29 -45.18
C GLU A 11 1.94 -27.18 -44.15
N PRO A 12 0.73 -26.88 -43.70
CA PRO A 12 0.57 -25.90 -42.64
C PRO A 12 1.35 -26.38 -41.43
N SER A 13 2.46 -25.72 -41.12
CA SER A 13 3.27 -26.04 -39.94
C SER A 13 2.30 -26.12 -38.76
N SER A 14 2.24 -27.31 -38.14
CA SER A 14 1.40 -27.56 -36.96
C SER A 14 1.97 -26.75 -35.79
N ARG A 15 1.70 -25.45 -35.80
CA ARG A 15 2.09 -24.58 -34.69
C ARG A 15 1.38 -25.06 -33.42
N PRO A 16 2.09 -25.20 -32.31
CA PRO A 16 1.51 -25.69 -31.08
C PRO A 16 0.39 -24.78 -30.64
N ARG A 17 -0.84 -25.26 -30.59
CA ARG A 17 -2.02 -24.54 -30.09
C ARG A 17 -2.20 -24.83 -28.62
N GLY A 18 -2.43 -23.79 -27.80
CA GLY A 18 -2.68 -23.90 -26.38
C GLY A 18 -4.11 -24.40 -26.06
N ARG A 19 -4.27 -25.02 -24.90
CA ARG A 19 -5.55 -25.51 -24.35
C ARG A 19 -6.24 -24.40 -23.56
N THR A 20 -6.63 -23.32 -24.21
CA THR A 20 -7.17 -22.08 -23.59
C THR A 20 -8.31 -22.32 -22.61
N GLY A 21 -9.29 -23.18 -22.97
CA GLY A 21 -10.42 -23.49 -22.09
C GLY A 21 -9.98 -24.13 -20.77
N LEU A 22 -9.06 -25.12 -20.84
CA LEU A 22 -8.54 -25.78 -19.65
C LEU A 22 -7.73 -24.81 -18.78
N ALA A 23 -6.92 -23.95 -19.40
CA ALA A 23 -6.16 -22.91 -18.68
C ALA A 23 -7.08 -21.96 -17.92
N TRP A 24 -8.15 -21.47 -18.55
CA TRP A 24 -9.11 -20.60 -17.88
C TRP A 24 -9.90 -21.29 -16.78
N CYS A 25 -10.28 -22.57 -16.95
CA CYS A 25 -10.87 -23.34 -15.85
C CYS A 25 -9.93 -23.43 -14.65
N ALA A 26 -8.65 -23.70 -14.89
CA ALA A 26 -7.65 -23.73 -13.81
C ALA A 26 -7.45 -22.36 -13.16
N ILE A 27 -7.32 -21.28 -13.94
CA ILE A 27 -7.18 -19.91 -13.43
C ILE A 27 -8.39 -19.54 -12.55
N LEU A 28 -9.60 -19.75 -13.03
CA LEU A 28 -10.82 -19.39 -12.29
C LEU A 28 -10.98 -20.22 -11.02
N LEU A 29 -10.66 -21.52 -11.04
CA LEU A 29 -10.67 -22.37 -9.85
C LEU A 29 -9.64 -21.91 -8.81
N LEU A 30 -8.41 -21.57 -9.25
CA LEU A 30 -7.37 -21.10 -8.34
C LEU A 30 -7.71 -19.71 -7.75
N VAL A 31 -8.22 -18.79 -8.58
CA VAL A 31 -8.67 -17.47 -8.12
C VAL A 31 -9.83 -17.62 -7.13
N ALA A 32 -10.83 -18.45 -7.44
CA ALA A 32 -11.91 -18.75 -6.51
C ALA A 32 -11.39 -19.38 -5.19
N GLY A 33 -10.45 -20.31 -5.28
CA GLY A 33 -9.80 -20.89 -4.12
C GLY A 33 -9.07 -19.88 -3.25
N ILE A 34 -8.31 -18.95 -3.85
CA ILE A 34 -7.66 -17.84 -3.14
C ILE A 34 -8.70 -16.98 -2.40
N VAL A 35 -9.81 -16.62 -3.07
CA VAL A 35 -10.88 -15.83 -2.46
C VAL A 35 -11.52 -16.58 -1.31
N VAL A 36 -11.90 -17.85 -1.50
CA VAL A 36 -12.51 -18.67 -0.43
C VAL A 36 -11.58 -18.80 0.76
N LEU A 37 -10.31 -19.14 0.54
CA LEU A 37 -9.32 -19.28 1.61
C LEU A 37 -9.12 -17.99 2.41
N ARG A 38 -9.31 -16.83 1.81
CA ARG A 38 -9.20 -15.52 2.47
C ARG A 38 -10.35 -15.26 3.44
N TYR A 39 -11.57 -15.70 3.10
CA TYR A 39 -12.77 -15.48 3.90
C TYR A 39 -13.11 -16.64 4.83
N LEU A 40 -12.30 -17.70 4.86
CA LEU A 40 -12.45 -18.73 5.90
C LEU A 40 -12.13 -18.13 7.27
N PRO A 41 -12.94 -18.45 8.29
CA PRO A 41 -12.63 -18.06 9.66
C PRO A 41 -11.23 -18.55 10.02
N ARG A 42 -10.36 -17.63 10.34
CA ARG A 42 -9.06 -17.90 10.95
C ARG A 42 -9.15 -17.39 12.38
N ASP A 43 -8.63 -18.13 13.32
CA ASP A 43 -8.38 -17.59 14.67
C ASP A 43 -7.36 -16.46 14.51
N ARG A 44 -7.89 -15.27 14.24
CA ARG A 44 -7.12 -14.05 14.12
C ARG A 44 -6.88 -13.50 15.53
N ALA A 45 -6.06 -14.17 16.31
CA ALA A 45 -5.32 -13.50 17.37
C ALA A 45 -4.23 -12.66 16.70
N GLY A 46 -4.63 -11.57 16.08
CA GLY A 46 -3.70 -10.57 15.52
C GLY A 46 -3.38 -9.53 16.58
N PRO A 47 -2.16 -9.52 17.16
CA PRO A 47 -1.78 -8.54 18.18
C PRO A 47 -1.67 -7.09 17.68
N ASN A 48 -2.00 -6.79 16.41
CA ASN A 48 -1.48 -5.58 15.75
C ASN A 48 -2.52 -4.55 15.25
N GLU A 49 -3.82 -4.75 15.40
CA GLU A 49 -4.79 -3.69 15.06
C GLU A 49 -4.66 -2.51 16.02
N ASN A 50 -4.48 -2.77 17.31
CA ASN A 50 -4.24 -1.73 18.32
C ASN A 50 -2.89 -1.02 18.13
N ALA A 51 -1.85 -1.72 17.65
CA ALA A 51 -0.55 -1.13 17.39
C ALA A 51 -0.59 -0.17 16.18
N LEU A 52 -1.31 -0.52 15.11
CA LEU A 52 -1.49 0.35 13.94
C LEU A 52 -2.36 1.57 14.23
N ALA A 53 -3.43 1.40 15.00
CA ALA A 53 -4.25 2.52 15.46
C ALA A 53 -3.41 3.48 16.31
N GLY A 54 -2.58 2.95 17.21
CA GLY A 54 -1.65 3.73 18.02
C GLY A 54 -0.63 4.51 17.18
N LEU A 55 -0.05 3.89 16.15
CA LEU A 55 0.89 4.55 15.24
C LEU A 55 0.23 5.65 14.40
N THR A 56 -0.96 5.41 13.89
CA THR A 56 -1.70 6.42 13.12
C THR A 56 -2.01 7.62 13.99
N PHE A 57 -2.38 7.39 15.24
CA PHE A 57 -2.64 8.45 16.20
C PHE A 57 -1.38 9.24 16.57
N ASP A 58 -0.28 8.57 16.82
CA ASP A 58 1.02 9.19 17.11
C ASP A 58 1.51 10.07 15.94
N LEU A 59 1.32 9.58 14.70
CA LEU A 59 1.56 10.38 13.49
C LEU A 59 0.73 11.65 13.44
N GLN A 60 -0.57 11.58 13.76
CA GLN A 60 -1.48 12.71 13.74
C GLN A 60 -1.06 13.77 14.79
N ILE A 61 -0.69 13.32 16.01
CA ILE A 61 -0.16 14.21 17.06
C ILE A 61 1.13 14.89 16.58
N ARG A 62 2.09 14.13 16.07
CA ARG A 62 3.37 14.67 15.56
C ARG A 62 3.14 15.70 14.44
N MET A 63 2.23 15.39 13.51
CA MET A 63 1.87 16.30 12.44
C MET A 63 1.30 17.62 12.97
N LEU A 64 0.32 17.56 13.88
CA LEU A 64 -0.31 18.76 14.44
C LEU A 64 0.70 19.60 15.21
N VAL A 65 1.55 18.98 16.04
CA VAL A 65 2.62 19.69 16.77
C VAL A 65 3.62 20.30 15.78
N GLY A 66 4.06 19.56 14.76
CA GLY A 66 4.99 20.06 13.75
C GLY A 66 4.42 21.21 12.93
N LEU A 67 3.14 21.16 12.58
CA LEU A 67 2.44 22.25 11.87
C LEU A 67 2.28 23.48 12.74
N ASN A 68 1.93 23.30 14.03
CA ASN A 68 1.83 24.41 14.97
C ASN A 68 3.18 25.10 15.12
N ASP A 69 4.26 24.35 15.23
CA ASP A 69 5.62 24.89 15.34
C ASP A 69 6.08 25.61 14.05
N LEU A 70 5.78 25.05 12.87
CA LEU A 70 6.08 25.68 11.58
C LEU A 70 5.34 27.00 11.35
N ALA A 71 4.13 27.10 11.86
CA ALA A 71 3.32 28.31 11.71
C ALA A 71 3.77 29.45 12.63
N GLY A 72 4.54 29.17 13.69
CA GLY A 72 5.05 30.15 14.63
C GLY A 72 3.96 30.79 15.50
N ASP A 73 4.27 31.97 16.03
CA ASP A 73 3.38 32.68 16.97
C ASP A 73 2.26 33.48 16.25
N VAL A 74 1.46 32.82 15.43
CA VAL A 74 0.28 33.46 14.84
C VAL A 74 -0.84 33.51 15.88
N PRO A 75 -1.39 34.70 16.22
CA PRO A 75 -2.44 34.80 17.21
C PRO A 75 -3.68 33.95 16.87
N GLY A 76 -4.16 33.19 17.84
CA GLY A 76 -5.33 32.33 17.70
C GLY A 76 -5.10 31.00 16.99
N GLN A 77 -3.92 30.75 16.43
CA GLN A 77 -3.64 29.52 15.68
C GLN A 77 -3.64 28.28 16.58
N ARG A 78 -3.01 28.31 17.75
CA ARG A 78 -3.02 27.20 18.70
C ARG A 78 -4.46 26.76 19.01
N GLN A 79 -5.33 27.73 19.32
CA GLN A 79 -6.74 27.47 19.61
C GLN A 79 -7.46 26.88 18.42
N GLN A 80 -7.19 27.35 17.20
CA GLN A 80 -7.78 26.79 15.98
C GLN A 80 -7.32 25.36 15.77
N MET A 81 -6.03 25.07 15.98
CA MET A 81 -5.48 23.71 15.87
C MET A 81 -6.02 22.78 16.96
N TYR A 82 -6.21 23.29 18.18
CA TYR A 82 -6.87 22.52 19.24
C TYR A 82 -8.30 22.11 18.83
N VAL A 83 -9.10 23.05 18.31
CA VAL A 83 -10.46 22.74 17.84
C VAL A 83 -10.43 21.70 16.71
N GLN A 84 -9.47 21.79 15.79
CA GLN A 84 -9.29 20.79 14.73
C GLN A 84 -8.83 19.43 15.26
N ALA A 85 -8.12 19.39 16.38
CA ALA A 85 -7.67 18.18 17.03
C ALA A 85 -8.75 17.47 17.87
N LEU A 86 -9.80 18.17 18.29
CA LEU A 86 -10.86 17.60 19.16
C LEU A 86 -11.47 16.28 18.64
N PRO A 87 -11.70 16.07 17.32
CA PRO A 87 -12.19 14.79 16.81
C PRO A 87 -11.25 13.61 17.08
N LEU A 88 -9.98 13.87 17.42
CA LEU A 88 -9.02 12.81 17.78
C LEU A 88 -9.23 12.32 19.22
N ASN A 89 -9.93 13.09 20.08
CA ASN A 89 -10.27 12.69 21.44
C ASN A 89 -11.45 11.71 21.46
N THR A 90 -11.31 10.61 20.75
CA THR A 90 -12.29 9.54 20.63
C THR A 90 -11.58 8.18 20.68
N GLY A 91 -12.33 7.10 20.85
CA GLY A 91 -11.78 5.74 20.84
C GLY A 91 -11.38 5.23 22.22
N PRO A 92 -10.53 4.19 22.27
CA PRO A 92 -10.22 3.46 23.50
C PRO A 92 -9.44 4.32 24.53
N PRO A 93 -9.44 3.92 25.82
CA PRO A 93 -8.79 4.66 26.91
C PRO A 93 -7.34 5.06 26.62
N ALA A 94 -6.55 4.18 26.01
CA ALA A 94 -5.15 4.45 25.65
C ALA A 94 -5.00 5.63 24.66
N GLN A 95 -5.90 5.74 23.68
CA GLN A 95 -5.84 6.79 22.68
C GLN A 95 -6.18 8.15 23.31
N ARG A 96 -7.18 8.18 24.18
CA ARG A 96 -7.58 9.41 24.88
C ARG A 96 -6.49 9.90 25.83
N LEU A 97 -5.78 9.01 26.52
CA LEU A 97 -4.63 9.40 27.34
C LEU A 97 -3.50 10.02 26.50
N ARG A 98 -3.26 9.53 25.29
CA ARG A 98 -2.28 10.12 24.36
C ARG A 98 -2.72 11.48 23.81
N PHE A 99 -4.02 11.77 23.80
CA PHE A 99 -4.54 13.08 23.39
C PHE A 99 -4.28 14.18 24.44
N VAL A 100 -4.23 13.84 25.72
CA VAL A 100 -4.03 14.81 26.82
C VAL A 100 -2.79 15.69 26.63
N PRO A 101 -1.58 15.15 26.32
CA PRO A 101 -0.41 15.98 26.05
C PRO A 101 -0.55 16.91 24.85
N LEU A 102 -1.28 16.51 23.83
CA LEU A 102 -1.57 17.38 22.68
C LEU A 102 -2.49 18.55 23.08
N ALA A 103 -3.49 18.29 23.91
CA ALA A 103 -4.37 19.32 24.43
C ALA A 103 -3.61 20.34 25.31
N GLY A 104 -2.75 19.84 26.21
CA GLY A 104 -1.88 20.71 27.01
C GLY A 104 -0.90 21.54 26.18
N GLU A 105 -0.44 21.03 25.04
CA GLU A 105 0.44 21.75 24.12
C GLU A 105 -0.29 22.82 23.31
N LEU A 106 -1.49 22.50 22.80
CA LEU A 106 -2.27 23.40 21.94
C LEU A 106 -3.17 24.38 22.70
N SER A 107 -3.41 24.13 23.98
CA SER A 107 -4.22 24.99 24.88
C SER A 107 -3.40 25.35 26.12
N ASP A 108 -3.71 24.74 27.24
CA ASP A 108 -3.14 25.01 28.55
C ASP A 108 -3.18 23.76 29.45
N PRO A 109 -2.45 23.76 30.60
CA PRO A 109 -2.45 22.63 31.55
C PRO A 109 -3.82 22.36 32.17
N GLU A 110 -4.66 23.37 32.36
CA GLU A 110 -6.01 23.23 32.88
C GLU A 110 -6.90 22.41 31.95
N THR A 111 -6.81 22.65 30.63
CA THR A 111 -7.50 21.84 29.62
C THR A 111 -7.07 20.38 29.67
N ALA A 112 -5.79 20.10 29.90
CA ALA A 112 -5.30 18.75 30.06
C ALA A 112 -5.86 18.07 31.33
N LEU A 113 -5.96 18.80 32.45
CA LEU A 113 -6.58 18.33 33.70
C LEU A 113 -8.06 17.99 33.50
N ASP A 114 -8.83 18.89 32.88
CA ASP A 114 -10.25 18.64 32.55
C ASP A 114 -10.45 17.34 31.71
N LEU A 115 -9.52 17.06 30.81
CA LEU A 115 -9.58 15.82 30.03
C LEU A 115 -9.23 14.59 30.85
N LEU A 116 -8.32 14.68 31.82
CA LEU A 116 -7.98 13.61 32.73
C LEU A 116 -9.12 13.31 33.70
N ASP A 117 -9.82 14.31 34.20
CA ASP A 117 -11.00 14.15 35.05
C ASP A 117 -12.13 13.43 34.29
N ARG A 118 -12.43 13.88 33.06
CA ARG A 118 -13.41 13.20 32.19
C ARG A 118 -13.01 11.77 31.85
N TRP A 119 -11.72 11.50 31.65
CA TRP A 119 -11.24 10.16 31.41
C TRP A 119 -11.49 9.26 32.62
N GLN A 120 -11.26 9.77 33.84
CA GLN A 120 -11.55 9.05 35.08
C GLN A 120 -13.03 8.73 35.21
N GLU A 121 -13.91 9.71 35.02
CA GLU A 121 -15.36 9.55 35.08
C GLU A 121 -15.85 8.49 34.06
N GLU A 122 -15.29 8.51 32.85
CA GLU A 122 -15.76 7.66 31.74
C GLU A 122 -15.23 6.22 31.82
N PHE A 123 -14.00 6.01 32.30
CA PHE A 123 -13.34 4.71 32.22
C PHE A 123 -13.00 4.07 33.56
N ALA A 124 -12.66 4.86 34.58
CA ALA A 124 -12.19 4.31 35.86
C ALA A 124 -13.29 4.16 36.91
N GLU A 125 -14.38 4.95 36.81
CA GLU A 125 -15.48 4.93 37.78
C GLU A 125 -16.71 4.12 37.32
N LEU A 126 -16.71 3.58 36.08
CA LEU A 126 -17.80 2.73 35.61
C LEU A 126 -17.77 1.39 36.33
N PRO A 127 -18.94 0.91 36.88
CA PRO A 127 -19.03 -0.43 37.44
C PRO A 127 -18.67 -1.50 36.40
N GLU A 128 -17.87 -2.50 36.79
CA GLU A 128 -17.44 -3.61 35.91
C GLU A 128 -18.58 -4.32 35.18
N GLU A 129 -19.81 -4.30 35.74
CA GLU A 129 -21.01 -4.90 35.15
C GLU A 129 -21.51 -4.20 33.87
N PHE A 130 -21.10 -2.95 33.61
CA PHE A 130 -21.59 -2.12 32.51
C PHE A 130 -20.57 -1.86 31.41
N SER A 131 -19.30 -2.22 31.61
CA SER A 131 -18.23 -2.00 30.62
C SER A 131 -17.81 -3.31 29.96
N PRO A 132 -17.82 -3.39 28.61
CA PRO A 132 -17.18 -4.51 27.92
C PRO A 132 -15.72 -4.65 28.37
N PRO A 133 -15.19 -5.88 28.52
CA PRO A 133 -13.80 -6.08 28.95
C PRO A 133 -12.75 -5.34 28.07
N GLU A 134 -13.09 -5.08 26.82
CA GLU A 134 -12.23 -4.37 25.85
C GLU A 134 -12.19 -2.84 26.07
N GLU A 135 -13.12 -2.29 26.87
CA GLU A 135 -13.21 -0.86 27.19
C GLU A 135 -12.67 -0.54 28.59
N GLN A 136 -12.32 -1.55 29.37
CA GLN A 136 -11.75 -1.34 30.71
C GLN A 136 -10.27 -0.91 30.60
N PRO A 137 -9.82 0.13 31.34
CA PRO A 137 -8.44 0.56 31.31
C PRO A 137 -7.54 -0.48 31.98
N SER A 138 -6.39 -0.75 31.35
CA SER A 138 -5.35 -1.61 31.93
C SER A 138 -4.64 -0.91 33.11
N ASP A 139 -3.93 -1.71 33.94
CA ASP A 139 -3.09 -1.17 35.03
C ASP A 139 -2.07 -0.14 34.54
N ASP A 140 -1.50 -0.35 33.35
CA ASP A 140 -0.56 0.57 32.73
C ASP A 140 -1.26 1.90 32.31
N GLN A 141 -2.48 1.85 31.81
CA GLN A 141 -3.26 3.02 31.49
C GLN A 141 -3.67 3.80 32.74
N LEU A 142 -4.06 3.13 33.81
CA LEU A 142 -4.33 3.76 35.11
C LEU A 142 -3.05 4.38 35.71
N ARG A 143 -1.90 3.76 35.51
CA ARG A 143 -0.62 4.34 35.91
C ARG A 143 -0.30 5.57 35.08
N ALA A 144 -0.45 5.53 33.75
CA ALA A 144 -0.24 6.66 32.87
C ALA A 144 -1.13 7.85 33.23
N TRP A 145 -2.41 7.58 33.51
CA TRP A 145 -3.35 8.60 33.95
C TRP A 145 -2.87 9.29 35.23
N ARG A 146 -2.47 8.51 36.28
CA ARG A 146 -1.97 9.07 37.54
C ARG A 146 -0.72 9.94 37.35
N LEU A 147 0.20 9.49 36.49
CA LEU A 147 1.43 10.24 36.23
C LEU A 147 1.16 11.53 35.44
N LEU A 148 0.26 11.49 34.45
CA LEU A 148 -0.18 12.68 33.71
C LEU A 148 -0.90 13.65 34.65
N LEU A 149 -1.79 13.19 35.52
CA LEU A 149 -2.50 14.03 36.48
C LEU A 149 -1.52 14.75 37.41
N ALA A 150 -0.55 14.04 37.97
CA ALA A 150 0.50 14.64 38.82
C ALA A 150 1.32 15.67 38.05
N LEU A 151 1.71 15.36 36.81
CA LEU A 151 2.52 16.25 35.98
C LEU A 151 1.79 17.53 35.60
N TYR A 152 0.54 17.43 35.13
CA TYR A 152 -0.27 18.60 34.76
C TYR A 152 -0.72 19.43 35.95
N THR A 153 -0.87 18.84 37.15
CA THR A 153 -1.06 19.54 38.41
C THR A 153 0.16 20.42 38.75
N ASP A 154 1.38 19.87 38.57
CA ASP A 154 2.62 20.64 38.72
C ASP A 154 2.63 21.83 37.74
N TYR A 155 2.28 21.60 36.48
CA TYR A 155 2.29 22.66 35.45
C TYR A 155 1.24 23.75 35.70
N ALA A 156 0.04 23.39 36.12
CA ALA A 156 -1.00 24.33 36.51
C ALA A 156 -0.57 25.20 37.72
N ALA A 157 0.26 24.62 38.60
CA ALA A 157 0.88 25.37 39.71
C ALA A 157 2.13 26.17 39.30
N GLY A 158 2.52 26.18 38.02
CA GLY A 158 3.68 26.89 37.50
C GLY A 158 5.00 26.14 37.66
N ASN A 159 4.99 24.89 38.11
CA ASN A 159 6.18 24.05 38.33
C ASN A 159 6.57 23.27 37.06
N TRP A 160 7.06 23.95 36.06
CA TRP A 160 7.36 23.38 34.72
C TRP A 160 8.46 22.33 34.67
N SER A 161 9.17 22.08 35.78
CA SER A 161 10.08 20.92 35.90
C SER A 161 9.35 19.61 36.20
N GLY A 162 8.08 19.66 36.60
CA GLY A 162 7.27 18.51 36.99
C GLY A 162 7.89 17.75 38.17
N PRO A 163 8.10 18.39 39.34
CA PRO A 163 8.81 17.79 40.47
C PRO A 163 8.15 16.53 41.05
N SER A 164 6.83 16.37 40.84
CA SER A 164 6.06 15.22 41.35
C SER A 164 6.41 13.90 40.65
N LEU A 165 7.10 13.92 39.49
CA LEU A 165 7.51 12.70 38.77
C LEU A 165 8.94 12.28 39.09
N ALA A 166 9.11 11.06 39.60
CA ALA A 166 10.44 10.43 39.74
C ALA A 166 11.08 10.14 38.37
N PRO A 167 12.41 10.10 38.27
CA PRO A 167 13.10 9.83 36.98
C PRO A 167 12.67 8.52 36.31
N LEU A 168 12.40 7.45 37.06
CA LEU A 168 11.93 6.18 36.52
C LEU A 168 10.52 6.28 35.93
N ASP A 169 9.64 7.08 36.54
CA ASP A 169 8.28 7.30 36.05
C ASP A 169 8.29 8.14 34.76
N ARG A 170 9.22 9.10 34.63
CA ARG A 170 9.43 9.84 33.37
C ARG A 170 9.81 8.92 32.24
N THR A 171 10.84 8.07 32.46
CA THR A 171 11.29 7.08 31.45
C THR A 171 10.17 6.11 31.08
N TRP A 172 9.39 5.65 32.07
CA TRP A 172 8.27 4.76 31.82
C TRP A 172 7.15 5.46 31.03
N LEU A 173 6.77 6.68 31.39
CA LEU A 173 5.74 7.46 30.69
C LEU A 173 6.12 7.74 29.23
N GLU A 174 7.43 8.00 29.00
CA GLU A 174 7.95 8.16 27.63
C GLU A 174 7.85 6.86 26.84
N SER A 175 8.20 5.71 27.42
CA SER A 175 8.11 4.42 26.75
C SER A 175 6.67 4.00 26.46
N GLU A 176 5.72 4.29 27.38
CA GLU A 176 4.31 3.89 27.26
C GLU A 176 3.53 4.77 26.27
N LEU A 177 3.70 6.08 26.35
CA LEU A 177 2.97 7.02 25.53
C LEU A 177 3.75 7.50 24.28
N GLY A 178 5.00 7.09 24.11
CA GLY A 178 5.81 7.42 22.94
C GLY A 178 6.00 8.93 22.76
N PHE A 179 5.66 9.45 21.58
CA PHE A 179 5.78 10.88 21.30
C PHE A 179 4.92 11.74 22.23
N ALA A 180 3.70 11.30 22.55
CA ALA A 180 2.82 12.00 23.48
C ALA A 180 3.42 12.10 24.88
N GLY A 181 4.08 11.04 25.37
CA GLY A 181 4.80 11.06 26.64
C GLY A 181 5.96 12.06 26.65
N ARG A 182 6.77 12.10 25.59
CA ARG A 182 7.82 13.11 25.42
C ARG A 182 7.26 14.52 25.36
N LEU A 183 6.12 14.72 24.67
CA LEU A 183 5.45 16.01 24.59
C LEU A 183 4.98 16.49 25.97
N ALA A 184 4.41 15.59 26.77
CA ALA A 184 4.02 15.89 28.16
C ALA A 184 5.23 16.32 29.01
N LEU A 185 6.37 15.59 28.89
CA LEU A 185 7.56 15.84 29.70
C LEU A 185 8.34 17.10 29.31
N HIS A 186 8.13 17.62 28.10
CA HIS A 186 8.83 18.79 27.57
C HIS A 186 7.83 19.85 27.05
N PRO A 187 7.03 20.48 27.95
CA PRO A 187 6.10 21.57 27.59
C PRO A 187 6.82 22.80 27.06
N ALA A 188 6.07 23.78 26.56
CA ALA A 188 6.64 25.03 26.04
C ALA A 188 7.55 25.78 27.03
N GLN A 189 7.27 25.66 28.32
CA GLN A 189 8.01 26.28 29.42
C GLN A 189 9.05 25.31 30.04
N SER A 190 9.35 24.21 29.39
CA SER A 190 10.30 23.20 29.88
C SER A 190 11.67 23.83 30.18
N PRO A 191 12.30 23.54 31.32
CA PRO A 191 13.68 23.95 31.61
C PRO A 191 14.71 23.28 30.69
N ASP A 192 14.39 22.12 30.08
CA ASP A 192 15.22 21.46 29.11
C ASP A 192 14.86 21.89 27.68
N ALA A 193 15.36 23.07 27.31
CA ALA A 193 15.17 23.65 25.98
C ALA A 193 15.76 22.78 24.86
N ALA A 194 16.83 22.03 25.13
CA ALA A 194 17.49 21.17 24.13
C ALA A 194 16.61 19.95 23.79
N ALA A 195 16.08 19.27 24.79
CA ALA A 195 15.14 18.16 24.57
C ALA A 195 13.86 18.62 23.88
N ARG A 196 13.34 19.78 24.27
CA ARG A 196 12.18 20.43 23.61
C ARG A 196 12.46 20.69 22.14
N GLU A 197 13.58 21.34 21.79
CA GLU A 197 13.93 21.64 20.39
C GLU A 197 14.14 20.36 19.57
N ALA A 198 14.76 19.33 20.15
CA ALA A 198 14.91 18.03 19.48
C ALA A 198 13.54 17.39 19.17
N LEU A 199 12.59 17.47 20.11
CA LEU A 199 11.23 16.97 19.95
C LEU A 199 10.48 17.71 18.83
N LEU A 200 10.44 19.04 18.91
CA LEU A 200 9.79 19.90 17.90
C LEU A 200 10.46 19.76 16.54
N GLY A 201 11.79 19.71 16.49
CA GLY A 201 12.54 19.50 15.27
C GLY A 201 12.21 18.17 14.59
N SER A 202 11.93 17.11 15.36
CA SER A 202 11.47 15.83 14.81
C SER A 202 10.06 15.95 14.21
N ALA A 203 9.14 16.59 14.90
CA ALA A 203 7.75 16.82 14.45
C ALA A 203 7.71 17.75 13.21
N ARG A 204 8.50 18.81 13.21
CA ARG A 204 8.66 19.74 12.09
C ARG A 204 9.21 19.06 10.84
N ARG A 205 10.25 18.23 10.97
CA ARG A 205 10.80 17.44 9.85
C ARG A 205 9.73 16.49 9.27
N LEU A 206 8.99 15.80 10.12
CA LEU A 206 7.91 14.92 9.66
C LEU A 206 6.84 15.73 8.91
N ALA A 207 6.35 16.83 9.48
CA ALA A 207 5.34 17.69 8.86
C ALA A 207 5.81 18.21 7.49
N THR A 208 7.05 18.77 7.40
CA THR A 208 7.59 19.28 6.14
C THR A 208 7.79 18.18 5.10
N THR A 209 8.25 16.98 5.51
CA THR A 209 8.44 15.85 4.59
C THR A 209 7.10 15.36 4.05
N LEU A 210 6.08 15.22 4.91
CA LEU A 210 4.76 14.77 4.48
C LEU A 210 4.07 15.80 3.60
N TYR A 211 4.08 17.09 3.97
CA TYR A 211 3.49 18.14 3.13
C TYR A 211 4.21 18.30 1.79
N GLY A 212 5.55 18.32 1.82
CA GLY A 212 6.34 18.36 0.60
C GLY A 212 6.10 17.15 -0.30
N GLY A 213 6.00 15.97 0.31
CA GLY A 213 5.65 14.74 -0.38
C GLY A 213 4.25 14.78 -0.99
N ILE A 214 3.25 15.24 -0.25
CA ILE A 214 1.86 15.41 -0.75
C ILE A 214 1.83 16.42 -1.91
N CYS A 215 2.47 17.58 -1.77
CA CYS A 215 2.53 18.58 -2.83
C CYS A 215 3.22 18.01 -4.09
N GLY A 216 4.36 17.34 -3.92
CA GLY A 216 5.07 16.68 -5.02
C GLY A 216 4.21 15.61 -5.71
N PHE A 217 3.51 14.80 -4.92
CA PHE A 217 2.58 13.79 -5.43
C PHE A 217 1.41 14.41 -6.20
N VAL A 218 0.79 15.47 -5.69
CA VAL A 218 -0.28 16.21 -6.37
C VAL A 218 0.21 16.82 -7.68
N CYS A 219 1.39 17.46 -7.69
CA CYS A 219 1.99 18.00 -8.92
C CYS A 219 2.25 16.89 -9.95
N LEU A 220 2.76 15.74 -9.51
CA LEU A 220 2.99 14.60 -10.38
C LEU A 220 1.67 14.02 -10.93
N ALA A 221 0.64 13.88 -10.08
CA ALA A 221 -0.68 13.41 -10.48
C ALA A 221 -1.37 14.37 -11.47
N MET A 222 -1.26 15.68 -11.26
CA MET A 222 -1.76 16.70 -12.21
C MET A 222 -1.03 16.64 -13.55
N SER A 223 0.29 16.47 -13.54
CA SER A 223 1.09 16.26 -14.75
C SER A 223 0.67 14.97 -15.47
N GLY A 224 0.41 13.91 -14.69
CA GLY A 224 -0.12 12.64 -15.20
C GLY A 224 -1.50 12.79 -15.82
N LEU A 225 -2.40 13.57 -15.21
CA LEU A 225 -3.74 13.85 -15.75
C LEU A 225 -3.65 14.59 -17.09
N ALA A 226 -2.80 15.62 -17.19
CA ALA A 226 -2.56 16.32 -18.45
C ALA A 226 -2.00 15.36 -19.51
N GLY A 227 -1.04 14.50 -19.15
CA GLY A 227 -0.50 13.46 -20.01
C GLY A 227 -1.55 12.43 -20.44
N LEU A 228 -2.45 12.01 -19.54
CA LEU A 228 -3.54 11.07 -19.85
C LEU A 228 -4.54 11.69 -20.83
N ILE A 229 -4.93 12.95 -20.64
CA ILE A 229 -5.82 13.69 -21.56
C ILE A 229 -5.15 13.79 -22.94
N ALA A 230 -3.87 14.13 -23.00
CA ALA A 230 -3.11 14.19 -24.25
C ALA A 230 -3.06 12.80 -24.93
N LEU A 231 -2.81 11.74 -24.19
CA LEU A 231 -2.81 10.36 -24.69
C LEU A 231 -4.19 9.95 -25.23
N MET A 232 -5.26 10.24 -24.50
CA MET A 232 -6.64 9.96 -24.95
C MET A 232 -6.99 10.73 -26.23
N THR A 233 -6.62 12.01 -26.29
CA THR A 233 -6.80 12.84 -27.51
C THR A 233 -6.03 12.24 -28.70
N TYR A 234 -4.78 11.83 -28.45
CA TYR A 234 -3.93 11.23 -29.48
C TYR A 234 -4.48 9.87 -29.95
N ALA A 235 -5.01 9.08 -29.04
CA ALA A 235 -5.69 7.82 -29.33
C ALA A 235 -7.00 8.05 -30.11
N GLY A 236 -7.81 9.03 -29.70
CA GLY A 236 -9.06 9.39 -30.37
C GLY A 236 -8.87 9.90 -31.80
N THR A 237 -7.73 10.49 -32.10
CA THR A 237 -7.36 10.88 -33.49
C THR A 237 -6.78 9.73 -34.32
N GLY A 238 -6.73 8.50 -33.79
CA GLY A 238 -6.17 7.32 -34.46
C GLY A 238 -4.64 7.34 -34.62
N ARG A 239 -3.96 8.29 -33.97
CA ARG A 239 -2.51 8.46 -34.05
C ARG A 239 -1.75 7.57 -33.05
N PHE A 240 -2.40 7.14 -31.97
CA PHE A 240 -1.78 6.20 -31.04
C PHE A 240 -1.76 4.80 -31.66
N ARG A 241 -0.56 4.27 -31.78
CA ARG A 241 -0.35 2.87 -32.18
C ARG A 241 0.27 2.12 -31.02
N SER A 242 -0.36 1.01 -30.66
CA SER A 242 0.25 0.10 -29.68
C SER A 242 1.60 -0.40 -30.22
N ALA A 243 2.61 -0.38 -29.37
CA ALA A 243 3.91 -0.99 -29.66
C ALA A 243 3.93 -2.51 -29.45
N LEU A 244 2.80 -3.09 -29.04
CA LEU A 244 2.66 -4.55 -28.96
C LEU A 244 2.78 -5.18 -30.36
N ALA A 245 3.51 -6.28 -30.42
CA ALA A 245 3.58 -7.09 -31.64
C ALA A 245 2.17 -7.52 -32.10
N PRO A 246 1.94 -7.76 -33.41
CA PRO A 246 0.69 -8.31 -33.91
C PRO A 246 0.27 -9.57 -33.13
N PRO A 247 -1.03 -9.96 -33.16
CA PRO A 247 -1.52 -11.19 -32.53
C PRO A 247 -0.68 -12.39 -32.96
N THR A 248 -0.51 -13.33 -32.01
CA THR A 248 0.24 -14.56 -32.22
C THR A 248 -0.66 -15.76 -32.06
N ASP A 249 -0.26 -16.91 -32.66
CA ASP A 249 -0.97 -18.18 -32.46
C ASP A 249 -0.67 -18.79 -31.07
N HIS A 250 0.24 -18.18 -30.28
CA HIS A 250 0.72 -18.71 -29.00
C HIS A 250 -0.13 -18.28 -27.80
N GLY A 251 -1.15 -17.41 -27.97
CA GLY A 251 -1.95 -16.88 -26.87
C GLY A 251 -2.51 -17.93 -25.92
N GLY A 252 -2.95 -19.10 -26.43
CA GLY A 252 -3.41 -20.20 -25.60
C GLY A 252 -2.32 -20.79 -24.69
N ILE A 253 -1.07 -20.87 -25.18
CA ILE A 253 0.08 -21.35 -24.40
C ILE A 253 0.42 -20.33 -23.30
N TYR A 254 0.26 -19.03 -23.57
CA TYR A 254 0.47 -17.98 -22.55
C TYR A 254 -0.56 -18.03 -21.43
N ALA A 255 -1.82 -18.38 -21.72
CA ALA A 255 -2.81 -18.66 -20.68
C ALA A 255 -2.43 -19.88 -19.83
N GLU A 256 -1.95 -20.97 -20.46
CA GLU A 256 -1.44 -22.14 -19.75
C GLU A 256 -0.25 -21.76 -18.85
N THR A 257 0.69 -20.96 -19.36
CA THR A 257 1.84 -20.47 -18.58
C THR A 257 1.40 -19.72 -17.34
N PHE A 258 0.41 -18.84 -17.47
CA PHE A 258 -0.16 -18.09 -16.34
C PHE A 258 -0.83 -19.04 -15.32
N ALA A 259 -1.59 -20.03 -15.77
CA ALA A 259 -2.20 -21.04 -14.89
C ALA A 259 -1.14 -21.86 -14.14
N VAL A 260 -0.11 -22.33 -14.83
CA VAL A 260 1.01 -23.07 -14.23
C VAL A 260 1.76 -22.18 -13.21
N TRP A 261 1.94 -20.89 -13.52
CA TRP A 261 2.53 -19.95 -12.60
C TRP A 261 1.72 -19.81 -11.31
N LEU A 262 0.40 -19.66 -11.39
CA LEU A 262 -0.44 -19.58 -10.19
C LEU A 262 -0.29 -20.83 -9.31
N VAL A 263 -0.30 -22.02 -9.90
CA VAL A 263 -0.08 -23.28 -9.16
C VAL A 263 1.28 -23.27 -8.49
N LEU A 264 2.34 -22.96 -9.24
CA LEU A 264 3.71 -22.98 -8.71
C LEU A 264 3.90 -21.94 -7.62
N LEU A 265 3.42 -20.70 -7.84
CA LEU A 265 3.48 -19.62 -6.85
C LEU A 265 2.80 -20.03 -5.54
N LEU A 266 1.57 -20.54 -5.60
CA LEU A 266 0.83 -20.95 -4.42
C LEU A 266 1.52 -22.12 -3.69
N THR A 267 2.01 -23.12 -4.45
CA THR A 267 2.67 -24.29 -3.86
C THR A 267 3.97 -23.90 -3.16
N ILE A 268 4.83 -23.11 -3.84
CA ILE A 268 6.12 -22.69 -3.25
C ILE A 268 5.90 -21.72 -2.10
N SER A 269 4.94 -20.78 -2.21
CA SER A 269 4.62 -19.86 -1.13
C SER A 269 4.08 -20.57 0.10
N PHE A 270 3.25 -21.60 -0.09
CA PHE A 270 2.76 -22.44 1.01
C PHE A 270 3.92 -23.21 1.67
N ALA A 271 4.79 -23.84 0.87
CA ALA A 271 5.95 -24.55 1.39
C ALA A 271 6.92 -23.60 2.12
N ALA A 272 7.20 -22.42 1.55
CA ALA A 272 8.04 -21.40 2.20
C ALA A 272 7.45 -20.93 3.53
N GLY A 273 6.15 -20.69 3.59
CA GLY A 273 5.45 -20.30 4.82
C GLY A 273 5.44 -21.41 5.88
N ALA A 274 5.37 -22.69 5.49
CA ALA A 274 5.43 -23.82 6.40
C ALA A 274 6.84 -24.03 6.99
N VAL A 275 7.90 -23.81 6.18
CA VAL A 275 9.30 -24.02 6.60
C VAL A 275 9.87 -22.78 7.31
N PHE A 276 9.50 -21.58 6.84
CA PHE A 276 10.01 -20.30 7.32
C PHE A 276 8.84 -19.35 7.68
N PRO A 277 8.06 -19.65 8.72
CA PRO A 277 6.89 -18.85 9.07
C PRO A 277 7.27 -17.39 9.35
N GLY A 278 6.53 -16.46 8.73
CA GLY A 278 6.76 -15.02 8.88
C GLY A 278 7.96 -14.44 8.13
N SER A 279 8.74 -15.25 7.42
CA SER A 279 9.92 -14.76 6.68
C SER A 279 9.52 -14.09 5.35
N LEU A 280 9.62 -12.76 5.29
CA LEU A 280 9.41 -11.98 4.08
C LEU A 280 10.41 -12.33 2.97
N LEU A 281 11.65 -12.60 3.33
CA LEU A 281 12.67 -13.00 2.36
C LEU A 281 12.33 -14.34 1.70
N ALA A 282 11.88 -15.33 2.49
CA ALA A 282 11.46 -16.62 1.95
C ALA A 282 10.25 -16.46 1.02
N GLY A 283 9.28 -15.62 1.36
CA GLY A 283 8.14 -15.28 0.50
C GLY A 283 8.60 -14.61 -0.81
N GLY A 284 9.49 -13.63 -0.74
CA GLY A 284 10.08 -12.96 -1.90
C GLY A 284 10.86 -13.92 -2.81
N LEU A 285 11.65 -14.82 -2.23
CA LEU A 285 12.37 -15.86 -2.99
C LEU A 285 11.41 -16.85 -3.63
N ALA A 286 10.36 -17.29 -2.94
CA ALA A 286 9.31 -18.13 -3.50
C ALA A 286 8.67 -17.48 -4.73
N MET A 287 8.37 -16.19 -4.64
CA MET A 287 7.86 -15.40 -5.75
C MET A 287 8.85 -15.34 -6.92
N ALA A 288 10.12 -15.04 -6.66
CA ALA A 288 11.16 -15.02 -7.69
C ALA A 288 11.34 -16.38 -8.38
N ILE A 289 11.35 -17.48 -7.61
CA ILE A 289 11.47 -18.85 -8.14
C ILE A 289 10.27 -19.19 -9.03
N SER A 290 9.08 -18.65 -8.77
CA SER A 290 7.90 -18.90 -9.61
C SER A 290 8.07 -18.43 -11.05
N LEU A 291 9.02 -17.52 -11.34
CA LEU A 291 9.39 -17.15 -12.73
C LEU A 291 9.98 -18.27 -13.55
N LEU A 292 10.39 -19.39 -12.96
CA LEU A 292 10.81 -20.58 -13.72
C LEU A 292 9.72 -21.06 -14.68
N THR A 293 8.45 -20.71 -14.43
CA THR A 293 7.34 -20.99 -15.35
C THR A 293 7.48 -20.31 -16.72
N MET A 294 8.33 -19.27 -16.86
CA MET A 294 8.68 -18.69 -18.16
C MET A 294 9.29 -19.72 -19.13
N ALA A 295 9.81 -20.83 -18.63
CA ALA A 295 10.30 -21.94 -19.46
C ALA A 295 9.15 -22.80 -20.04
N TYR A 296 7.92 -22.72 -19.53
CA TYR A 296 6.80 -23.55 -19.97
C TYR A 296 6.51 -23.43 -21.48
N PRO A 297 6.46 -22.23 -22.10
CA PRO A 297 6.28 -22.11 -23.55
C PRO A 297 7.35 -22.86 -24.38
N LEU A 298 8.59 -22.95 -23.87
CA LEU A 298 9.68 -23.68 -24.54
C LEU A 298 9.37 -25.19 -24.60
N PHE A 299 8.86 -25.74 -23.49
CA PHE A 299 8.42 -27.15 -23.46
C PHE A 299 7.21 -27.40 -24.38
N ARG A 300 6.45 -26.34 -24.71
CA ARG A 300 5.35 -26.39 -25.68
C ARG A 300 5.81 -26.09 -27.11
N GLY A 301 7.13 -25.97 -27.35
CA GLY A 301 7.72 -25.80 -28.67
C GLY A 301 7.75 -24.34 -29.19
N VAL A 302 7.53 -23.35 -28.34
CA VAL A 302 7.67 -21.93 -28.72
C VAL A 302 9.11 -21.49 -28.46
N PRO A 303 9.85 -20.98 -29.49
CA PRO A 303 11.21 -20.50 -29.29
C PRO A 303 11.31 -19.34 -28.31
N TRP A 304 12.35 -19.30 -27.48
CA TRP A 304 12.57 -18.22 -26.50
C TRP A 304 12.61 -16.82 -27.14
N SER A 305 13.17 -16.72 -28.34
CA SER A 305 13.21 -15.47 -29.10
C SER A 305 11.81 -14.89 -29.40
N GLU A 306 10.82 -15.76 -29.64
CA GLU A 306 9.42 -15.37 -29.84
C GLU A 306 8.77 -15.04 -28.50
N VAL A 307 8.89 -15.93 -27.50
CA VAL A 307 8.32 -15.72 -26.16
C VAL A 307 8.72 -14.35 -25.62
N ARG A 308 10.04 -14.06 -25.53
CA ARG A 308 10.54 -12.79 -24.96
C ARG A 308 10.04 -11.57 -25.70
N LYS A 309 9.86 -11.66 -27.02
CA LYS A 309 9.33 -10.58 -27.87
C LYS A 309 7.84 -10.35 -27.59
N ASP A 310 7.06 -11.44 -27.56
CA ASP A 310 5.63 -11.40 -27.39
C ASP A 310 5.23 -10.87 -26.01
N ILE A 311 5.89 -11.35 -24.96
CA ILE A 311 5.63 -10.90 -23.59
C ILE A 311 6.30 -9.55 -23.24
N GLY A 312 7.21 -9.03 -24.12
CA GLY A 312 7.93 -7.78 -23.91
C GLY A 312 9.11 -7.90 -22.94
N TRP A 313 9.66 -9.11 -22.78
CA TRP A 313 10.88 -9.33 -22.01
C TRP A 313 12.10 -8.93 -22.84
N THR A 314 12.22 -7.64 -23.11
CA THR A 314 13.28 -7.05 -23.93
C THR A 314 13.85 -5.82 -23.23
N GLY A 315 15.10 -5.47 -23.55
CA GLY A 315 15.76 -4.29 -22.99
C GLY A 315 15.19 -2.94 -23.46
N GLY A 316 14.18 -2.96 -24.35
CA GLY A 316 13.59 -1.73 -24.89
C GLY A 316 14.65 -0.79 -25.46
N ALA A 317 14.55 0.50 -25.12
CA ALA A 317 15.53 1.53 -25.46
C ALA A 317 16.61 1.74 -24.37
N GLY A 318 16.87 0.71 -23.54
CA GLY A 318 17.89 0.76 -22.48
C GLY A 318 17.55 1.77 -21.39
N LEU A 319 18.51 2.67 -21.05
CA LEU A 319 18.32 3.65 -19.97
C LEU A 319 17.18 4.66 -20.23
N ARG A 320 16.69 4.80 -21.47
CA ARG A 320 15.52 5.64 -21.79
C ARG A 320 14.21 5.09 -21.22
N GLU A 321 14.21 3.83 -20.78
CA GLU A 321 13.04 3.24 -20.10
C GLU A 321 12.87 3.76 -18.66
N LEU A 322 13.91 4.33 -18.04
CA LEU A 322 13.81 4.95 -16.70
C LEU A 322 12.86 6.17 -16.70
N PRO A 323 13.08 7.22 -17.52
CA PRO A 323 12.13 8.34 -17.62
C PRO A 323 10.77 7.89 -18.17
N ALA A 324 10.71 6.86 -19.03
CA ALA A 324 9.44 6.31 -19.49
C ALA A 324 8.67 5.63 -18.33
N GLY A 325 9.35 4.95 -17.42
CA GLY A 325 8.74 4.39 -16.22
C GLY A 325 8.20 5.47 -15.27
N LEU A 326 8.94 6.56 -15.09
CA LEU A 326 8.46 7.71 -14.30
C LEU A 326 7.23 8.36 -14.94
N ALA A 327 7.24 8.55 -16.26
CA ALA A 327 6.08 9.07 -16.99
C ALA A 327 4.88 8.11 -16.90
N ALA A 328 5.11 6.79 -16.97
CA ALA A 328 4.08 5.79 -16.80
C ALA A 328 3.49 5.82 -15.38
N TYR A 329 4.33 6.01 -14.34
CA TYR A 329 3.88 6.20 -12.97
C TYR A 329 2.99 7.45 -12.85
N ALA A 330 3.42 8.58 -13.40
CA ALA A 330 2.61 9.80 -13.40
C ALA A 330 1.25 9.60 -14.09
N LEU A 331 1.22 8.95 -15.27
CA LEU A 331 -0.02 8.63 -16.00
C LEU A 331 -0.95 7.66 -15.24
N MET A 332 -0.39 6.77 -14.44
CA MET A 332 -1.13 5.82 -13.62
C MET A 332 -1.86 6.50 -12.44
N LEU A 333 -1.29 7.56 -11.85
CA LEU A 333 -1.81 8.19 -10.63
C LEU A 333 -3.26 8.69 -10.75
N PRO A 334 -3.68 9.41 -11.82
CA PRO A 334 -5.08 9.84 -11.95
C PRO A 334 -6.04 8.65 -12.09
N LEU A 335 -5.64 7.55 -12.74
CA LEU A 335 -6.44 6.33 -12.81
C LEU A 335 -6.55 5.68 -11.43
N ALA A 336 -5.43 5.56 -10.73
CA ALA A 336 -5.39 5.06 -9.35
C ALA A 336 -6.28 5.91 -8.42
N GLY A 337 -6.28 7.24 -8.58
CA GLY A 337 -7.14 8.17 -7.85
C GLY A 337 -8.64 7.89 -8.08
N ILE A 338 -9.04 7.67 -9.32
CA ILE A 338 -10.44 7.29 -9.64
C ILE A 338 -10.79 5.96 -8.97
N GLY A 339 -9.93 4.94 -9.08
CA GLY A 339 -10.15 3.65 -8.43
C GLY A 339 -10.22 3.76 -6.91
N LEU A 340 -9.39 4.61 -6.31
CA LEU A 340 -9.40 4.87 -4.87
C LEU A 340 -10.71 5.53 -4.42
N ILE A 341 -11.21 6.51 -5.16
CA ILE A 341 -12.52 7.13 -4.88
C ILE A 341 -13.62 6.08 -4.89
N VAL A 342 -13.66 5.21 -5.91
CA VAL A 342 -14.65 4.12 -5.98
C VAL A 342 -14.47 3.16 -4.79
N THR A 343 -13.24 2.81 -4.41
CA THR A 343 -12.96 1.97 -3.25
C THR A 343 -13.49 2.61 -1.95
N VAL A 344 -13.23 3.89 -1.72
CA VAL A 344 -13.74 4.62 -0.55
C VAL A 344 -15.26 4.64 -0.52
N VAL A 345 -15.92 4.92 -1.64
CA VAL A 345 -17.39 4.87 -1.74
C VAL A 345 -17.92 3.48 -1.39
N LEU A 346 -17.28 2.40 -1.89
CA LEU A 346 -17.70 1.04 -1.56
C LEU A 346 -17.51 0.71 -0.06
N ILE A 347 -16.44 1.18 0.56
CA ILE A 347 -16.22 1.02 2.01
C ILE A 347 -17.31 1.76 2.80
N LEU A 348 -17.62 3.01 2.44
CA LEU A 348 -18.68 3.78 3.09
C LEU A 348 -20.06 3.12 2.95
N LEU A 349 -20.38 2.60 1.78
CA LEU A 349 -21.62 1.85 1.55
C LEU A 349 -21.66 0.54 2.34
N ALA A 350 -20.55 -0.19 2.37
CA ALA A 350 -20.45 -1.43 3.13
C ALA A 350 -20.60 -1.17 4.65
N ASN A 351 -19.98 -0.11 5.17
CA ASN A 351 -20.15 0.34 6.56
C ASN A 351 -21.62 0.70 6.88
N ALA A 352 -22.27 1.41 5.98
CA ALA A 352 -23.67 1.80 6.17
C ALA A 352 -24.64 0.58 6.20
N VAL A 353 -24.30 -0.51 5.50
CA VAL A 353 -25.16 -1.70 5.41
C VAL A 353 -24.84 -2.77 6.45
N ARG A 354 -23.56 -2.94 6.77
CA ARG A 354 -23.06 -4.07 7.59
C ARG A 354 -22.45 -3.66 8.93
N GLY A 355 -22.40 -2.36 9.24
CA GLY A 355 -21.59 -1.83 10.33
C GLY A 355 -20.12 -1.69 9.91
N VAL A 356 -19.23 -1.56 10.89
CA VAL A 356 -17.79 -1.36 10.62
C VAL A 356 -17.23 -2.54 9.84
N VAL A 357 -16.66 -2.28 8.66
CA VAL A 357 -15.93 -3.28 7.87
C VAL A 357 -14.43 -3.01 7.95
N GLU A 358 -13.65 -4.07 7.92
CA GLU A 358 -12.18 -3.98 7.88
C GLU A 358 -11.72 -3.15 6.67
N THR A 359 -10.88 -2.16 6.91
CA THR A 359 -10.25 -1.38 5.83
C THR A 359 -9.23 -2.23 5.08
N PRO A 360 -9.21 -2.16 3.75
CA PRO A 360 -8.22 -2.87 2.95
C PRO A 360 -6.79 -2.48 3.33
N MET A 361 -6.02 -3.43 3.83
CA MET A 361 -4.63 -3.22 4.24
C MET A 361 -3.72 -4.31 3.67
N HIS A 362 -2.48 -3.94 3.34
CA HIS A 362 -1.50 -4.91 2.90
C HIS A 362 -0.97 -5.70 4.10
N PRO A 363 -0.85 -7.06 4.02
CA PRO A 363 -0.39 -7.90 5.14
C PRO A 363 1.03 -7.59 5.66
N ILE A 364 1.81 -6.83 4.90
CA ILE A 364 3.15 -6.39 5.30
C ILE A 364 3.10 -5.20 6.27
N ALA A 365 2.02 -4.41 6.26
CA ALA A 365 1.91 -3.21 7.07
C ALA A 365 2.08 -3.45 8.58
N PRO A 366 1.52 -4.53 9.18
CA PRO A 366 1.72 -4.82 10.60
C PRO A 366 3.15 -5.23 10.99
N GLN A 367 4.00 -5.54 10.01
CA GLN A 367 5.38 -6.00 10.25
C GLN A 367 6.40 -4.85 10.22
N VAL A 368 5.95 -3.64 9.89
CA VAL A 368 6.83 -2.46 9.77
C VAL A 368 7.15 -1.80 11.12
N PRO A 369 6.19 -1.70 12.07
CA PRO A 369 6.46 -1.10 13.36
C PRO A 369 7.57 -1.84 14.12
N GLY A 370 8.62 -1.09 14.53
CA GLY A 370 9.77 -1.66 15.22
C GLY A 370 10.68 -2.54 14.36
N ALA A 371 10.48 -2.56 13.03
CA ALA A 371 11.37 -3.28 12.12
C ALA A 371 12.77 -2.68 12.14
N ASP A 372 13.79 -3.55 12.22
CA ASP A 372 15.18 -3.13 12.09
C ASP A 372 15.52 -2.71 10.64
N PRO A 373 16.64 -2.00 10.40
CA PRO A 373 17.01 -1.54 9.06
C PRO A 373 17.17 -2.67 8.03
N TRP A 374 17.53 -3.89 8.46
CA TRP A 374 17.61 -5.04 7.56
C TRP A 374 16.24 -5.51 7.12
N ALA A 375 15.30 -5.64 8.05
CA ALA A 375 13.91 -5.97 7.73
C ALA A 375 13.29 -4.93 6.78
N MET A 376 13.53 -3.64 7.00
CA MET A 376 13.08 -2.57 6.10
C MET A 376 13.70 -2.70 4.69
N ALA A 377 15.00 -3.02 4.60
CA ALA A 377 15.66 -3.24 3.32
C ALA A 377 15.09 -4.45 2.57
N VAL A 378 14.79 -5.55 3.28
CA VAL A 378 14.14 -6.75 2.70
C VAL A 378 12.73 -6.41 2.21
N VAL A 379 11.94 -5.67 2.98
CA VAL A 379 10.60 -5.20 2.56
C VAL A 379 10.69 -4.39 1.28
N LEU A 380 11.60 -3.40 1.22
CA LEU A 380 11.79 -2.58 0.01
C LEU A 380 12.23 -3.43 -1.19
N LEU A 381 13.17 -4.35 -1.02
CA LEU A 381 13.62 -5.23 -2.08
C LEU A 381 12.47 -6.10 -2.62
N VAL A 382 11.73 -6.75 -1.73
CA VAL A 382 10.62 -7.63 -2.13
C VAL A 382 9.51 -6.83 -2.78
N ALA A 383 9.03 -5.76 -2.14
CA ALA A 383 7.88 -5.01 -2.61
C ALA A 383 8.18 -4.16 -3.85
N SER A 384 9.38 -3.55 -3.95
CA SER A 384 9.67 -2.58 -5.01
C SER A 384 10.48 -3.13 -6.18
N VAL A 385 11.05 -4.33 -6.03
CA VAL A 385 11.85 -4.96 -7.10
C VAL A 385 11.31 -6.35 -7.46
N ILE A 386 11.30 -7.29 -6.51
CA ILE A 386 10.97 -8.69 -6.81
C ILE A 386 9.50 -8.80 -7.26
N ALA A 387 8.57 -8.27 -6.47
CA ALA A 387 7.15 -8.34 -6.80
C ALA A 387 6.82 -7.66 -8.15
N PRO A 388 7.23 -6.42 -8.44
CA PRO A 388 6.99 -5.80 -9.74
C PRO A 388 7.57 -6.60 -10.92
N VAL A 389 8.77 -7.16 -10.80
CA VAL A 389 9.36 -7.96 -11.87
C VAL A 389 8.53 -9.21 -12.15
N VAL A 390 8.11 -9.93 -11.12
CA VAL A 390 7.31 -11.15 -11.27
C VAL A 390 5.91 -10.83 -11.78
N GLU A 391 5.24 -9.88 -11.14
CA GLU A 391 3.86 -9.55 -11.44
C GLU A 391 3.70 -8.94 -12.83
N GLU A 392 4.57 -8.00 -13.22
CA GLU A 392 4.49 -7.44 -14.57
C GLU A 392 4.80 -8.48 -15.65
N THR A 393 5.73 -9.42 -15.38
CA THR A 393 6.01 -10.51 -16.31
C THR A 393 4.78 -11.39 -16.50
N MET A 394 4.10 -11.75 -15.42
CA MET A 394 2.98 -12.67 -15.51
C MET A 394 1.69 -11.98 -15.97
N PHE A 395 1.40 -10.79 -15.46
CA PHE A 395 0.17 -10.07 -15.81
C PHE A 395 0.28 -9.29 -17.12
N ARG A 396 1.31 -8.43 -17.30
CA ARG A 396 1.46 -7.59 -18.51
C ARG A 396 2.21 -8.30 -19.62
N GLY A 397 3.03 -9.30 -19.25
CA GLY A 397 3.64 -10.20 -20.20
C GLY A 397 2.66 -11.26 -20.70
N PHE A 398 2.43 -12.30 -19.91
CA PHE A 398 1.70 -13.49 -20.34
C PHE A 398 0.18 -13.28 -20.41
N LEU A 399 -0.47 -12.89 -19.32
CA LEU A 399 -1.93 -12.80 -19.28
C LEU A 399 -2.47 -11.71 -20.22
N HIS A 400 -1.90 -10.51 -20.18
CA HIS A 400 -2.32 -9.42 -21.06
C HIS A 400 -2.11 -9.78 -22.53
N ARG A 401 -0.98 -10.41 -22.88
CA ARG A 401 -0.73 -10.90 -24.24
C ARG A 401 -1.79 -11.89 -24.69
N HIS A 402 -2.09 -12.89 -23.86
CA HIS A 402 -3.16 -13.85 -24.13
C HIS A 402 -4.51 -13.16 -24.36
N LEU A 403 -4.90 -12.25 -23.48
CA LEU A 403 -6.17 -11.54 -23.58
C LEU A 403 -6.23 -10.66 -24.83
N ARG A 404 -5.14 -9.99 -25.20
CA ARG A 404 -5.02 -9.21 -26.44
C ARG A 404 -5.22 -10.08 -27.68
N ASP A 405 -4.60 -11.25 -27.70
CA ASP A 405 -4.76 -12.19 -28.81
C ASP A 405 -6.21 -12.70 -28.91
N ALA A 406 -6.82 -13.05 -27.78
CA ALA A 406 -8.19 -13.57 -27.72
C ALA A 406 -9.27 -12.52 -28.09
N THR A 407 -9.03 -11.26 -27.79
CA THR A 407 -10.01 -10.17 -28.00
C THR A 407 -9.74 -9.32 -29.24
N TRP A 408 -8.68 -9.62 -30.00
CA TRP A 408 -8.27 -8.83 -31.19
C TRP A 408 -9.35 -8.71 -32.26
N ILE A 409 -10.22 -9.70 -32.33
CA ILE A 409 -11.36 -9.72 -33.27
C ILE A 409 -12.29 -8.51 -33.16
N TRP A 410 -12.32 -7.85 -32.00
CA TRP A 410 -13.13 -6.65 -31.76
C TRP A 410 -12.41 -5.33 -32.09
N GLY A 411 -11.20 -5.41 -32.68
CA GLY A 411 -10.35 -4.28 -33.01
C GLY A 411 -9.46 -3.83 -31.86
N GLY A 412 -8.32 -3.19 -32.20
CA GLY A 412 -7.22 -2.92 -31.29
C GLY A 412 -7.60 -2.11 -30.04
N GLY A 413 -8.51 -1.13 -30.16
CA GLY A 413 -8.93 -0.29 -29.03
C GLY A 413 -9.81 -1.05 -28.03
N ILE A 414 -10.84 -1.74 -28.51
CA ILE A 414 -11.73 -2.54 -27.65
C ILE A 414 -10.95 -3.68 -27.00
N SER A 415 -10.12 -4.37 -27.79
CA SER A 415 -9.25 -5.40 -27.28
C SER A 415 -8.33 -4.89 -26.14
N PHE A 416 -7.73 -3.69 -26.28
CA PHE A 416 -6.93 -3.09 -25.21
C PHE A 416 -7.75 -2.88 -23.93
N VAL A 417 -8.93 -2.26 -24.03
CA VAL A 417 -9.79 -1.96 -22.88
C VAL A 417 -10.19 -3.27 -22.17
N LEU A 418 -10.68 -4.25 -22.91
CA LEU A 418 -11.11 -5.54 -22.35
C LEU A 418 -9.93 -6.28 -21.70
N SER A 419 -8.79 -6.34 -22.37
CA SER A 419 -7.60 -7.05 -21.86
C SER A 419 -7.05 -6.39 -20.60
N SER A 420 -7.03 -5.05 -20.56
CA SER A 420 -6.55 -4.29 -19.41
C SER A 420 -7.49 -4.42 -18.21
N LEU A 421 -8.80 -4.36 -18.42
CA LEU A 421 -9.79 -4.51 -17.35
C LEU A 421 -9.85 -5.93 -16.83
N LEU A 422 -9.90 -6.94 -17.69
CA LEU A 422 -9.95 -8.35 -17.26
C LEU A 422 -8.65 -8.76 -16.56
N GLY A 423 -7.51 -8.41 -17.13
CA GLY A 423 -6.21 -8.66 -16.49
C GLY A 423 -6.04 -7.90 -15.16
N GLY A 424 -6.54 -6.67 -15.09
CA GLY A 424 -6.58 -5.85 -13.88
C GLY A 424 -7.50 -6.42 -12.80
N LEU A 425 -8.66 -6.94 -13.18
CA LEU A 425 -9.59 -7.57 -12.26
C LEU A 425 -8.99 -8.87 -11.67
N VAL A 426 -8.39 -9.74 -12.50
CA VAL A 426 -7.70 -10.94 -12.00
C VAL A 426 -6.58 -10.54 -11.04
N PHE A 427 -5.77 -9.52 -11.39
CA PHE A 427 -4.74 -8.97 -10.53
C PHE A 427 -5.31 -8.52 -9.18
N ALA A 428 -6.37 -7.72 -9.18
CA ALA A 428 -6.97 -7.17 -7.99
C ALA A 428 -7.57 -8.25 -7.07
N VAL A 429 -8.26 -9.24 -7.65
CA VAL A 429 -8.94 -10.29 -6.87
C VAL A 429 -7.96 -11.22 -6.17
N ILE A 430 -6.79 -11.51 -6.75
CA ILE A 430 -5.77 -12.34 -6.09
C ILE A 430 -4.93 -11.54 -5.07
N HIS A 431 -4.96 -10.21 -5.11
CA HIS A 431 -4.20 -9.37 -4.18
C HIS A 431 -4.73 -9.46 -2.74
N PRO A 432 -3.82 -9.43 -1.74
CA PRO A 432 -4.19 -9.70 -0.34
C PRO A 432 -5.06 -8.62 0.32
N GLN A 433 -5.20 -7.43 -0.27
CA GLN A 433 -6.00 -6.31 0.26
C GLN A 433 -7.51 -6.55 0.24
N GLY A 434 -7.99 -7.63 -0.36
CA GLY A 434 -9.41 -7.98 -0.40
C GLY A 434 -10.22 -7.30 -1.51
N LEU A 435 -11.50 -7.72 -1.62
CA LEU A 435 -12.35 -7.31 -2.74
C LEU A 435 -12.73 -5.82 -2.73
N LEU A 436 -12.77 -5.19 -1.56
CA LEU A 436 -13.05 -3.76 -1.46
C LEU A 436 -11.95 -2.90 -2.10
N ALA A 437 -10.70 -3.38 -2.13
CA ALA A 437 -9.60 -2.71 -2.81
C ALA A 437 -9.58 -2.94 -4.34
N ALA A 438 -10.44 -3.82 -4.87
CA ALA A 438 -10.40 -4.21 -6.28
C ALA A 438 -10.51 -3.03 -7.27
N PRO A 439 -11.34 -1.98 -7.06
CA PRO A 439 -11.36 -0.84 -7.97
C PRO A 439 -10.02 -0.09 -8.04
N ALA A 440 -9.39 0.16 -6.88
CA ALA A 440 -8.08 0.83 -6.83
C ALA A 440 -7.00 -0.01 -7.54
N LEU A 441 -6.90 -1.29 -7.21
CA LEU A 441 -5.91 -2.20 -7.79
C LEU A 441 -6.14 -2.42 -9.30
N THR A 442 -7.40 -2.54 -9.75
CA THR A 442 -7.72 -2.64 -11.18
C THR A 442 -7.30 -1.39 -11.93
N SER A 443 -7.54 -0.21 -11.36
CA SER A 443 -7.17 1.07 -11.99
C SER A 443 -5.65 1.24 -12.11
N ILE A 444 -4.89 0.86 -11.09
CA ILE A 444 -3.42 0.78 -11.14
C ILE A 444 -2.99 -0.19 -12.25
N ALA A 445 -3.61 -1.37 -12.30
CA ALA A 445 -3.32 -2.40 -13.29
C ALA A 445 -3.55 -1.91 -14.73
N VAL A 446 -4.62 -1.14 -14.97
CA VAL A 446 -4.90 -0.50 -16.28
C VAL A 446 -3.81 0.50 -16.63
N GLY A 447 -3.37 1.34 -15.69
CA GLY A 447 -2.27 2.28 -15.91
C GLY A 447 -0.96 1.58 -16.32
N LEU A 448 -0.62 0.46 -15.66
CA LEU A 448 0.55 -0.35 -16.01
C LEU A 448 0.40 -1.04 -17.39
N ALA A 449 -0.83 -1.44 -17.78
CA ALA A 449 -1.11 -1.95 -19.12
C ALA A 449 -0.93 -0.87 -20.21
N VAL A 450 -1.30 0.38 -19.92
CA VAL A 450 -1.00 1.53 -20.82
C VAL A 450 0.51 1.66 -21.05
N ALA A 451 1.32 1.56 -20.01
CA ALA A 451 2.78 1.62 -20.12
C ALA A 451 3.34 0.50 -21.01
N ARG A 452 2.81 -0.73 -20.85
CA ARG A 452 3.17 -1.90 -21.67
C ARG A 452 2.81 -1.71 -23.14
N GLU A 453 1.62 -1.22 -23.43
CA GLU A 453 1.17 -0.94 -24.81
C GLU A 453 1.96 0.20 -25.47
N TRP A 454 2.28 1.23 -24.67
CA TRP A 454 3.03 2.38 -25.17
C TRP A 454 4.46 2.02 -25.58
N ARG A 455 5.17 1.22 -24.77
CA ARG A 455 6.61 0.96 -24.97
C ARG A 455 6.93 -0.38 -25.62
N GLY A 456 6.00 -1.33 -25.62
CA GLY A 456 6.24 -2.69 -26.14
C GLY A 456 7.19 -3.54 -25.31
N THR A 457 7.77 -3.01 -24.24
CA THR A 457 8.60 -3.71 -23.24
C THR A 457 7.96 -3.63 -21.87
N LEU A 458 8.33 -4.54 -20.93
CA LEU A 458 7.83 -4.56 -19.55
C LEU A 458 8.54 -3.55 -18.66
N LEU A 459 9.71 -3.03 -19.06
CA LEU A 459 10.53 -2.18 -18.17
C LEU A 459 9.79 -0.97 -17.61
N PRO A 460 9.03 -0.16 -18.39
CA PRO A 460 8.31 0.99 -17.82
C PRO A 460 7.22 0.62 -16.84
N SER A 461 6.49 -0.49 -17.07
CA SER A 461 5.49 -0.96 -16.11
C SER A 461 6.14 -1.51 -14.83
N MET A 462 7.25 -2.24 -14.93
CA MET A 462 8.03 -2.70 -13.77
C MET A 462 8.57 -1.53 -12.95
N ILE A 463 9.12 -0.50 -13.63
CA ILE A 463 9.64 0.70 -12.97
C ILE A 463 8.51 1.50 -12.30
N ALA A 464 7.41 1.75 -13.00
CA ALA A 464 6.26 2.47 -12.46
C ALA A 464 5.66 1.75 -11.25
N HIS A 465 5.52 0.43 -11.31
CA HIS A 465 5.04 -0.42 -10.22
C HIS A 465 6.01 -0.41 -9.04
N GLY A 466 7.32 -0.56 -9.30
CA GLY A 466 8.35 -0.51 -8.27
C GLY A 466 8.41 0.86 -7.55
N ILE A 467 8.28 1.96 -8.30
CA ILE A 467 8.19 3.31 -7.72
C ILE A 467 6.93 3.42 -6.83
N HIS A 468 5.77 2.95 -7.31
CA HIS A 468 4.52 3.00 -6.56
C HIS A 468 4.66 2.27 -5.21
N ASN A 469 5.10 1.02 -5.23
CA ASN A 469 5.29 0.23 -4.02
C ASN A 469 6.38 0.83 -3.12
N GLY A 470 7.49 1.31 -3.70
CA GLY A 470 8.57 1.94 -2.96
C GLY A 470 8.10 3.20 -2.22
N VAL A 471 7.34 4.08 -2.87
CA VAL A 471 6.77 5.28 -2.25
C VAL A 471 5.85 4.90 -1.09
N LEU A 472 4.97 3.90 -1.26
CA LEU A 472 4.08 3.43 -0.20
C LEU A 472 4.86 2.86 0.99
N MET A 473 5.91 2.06 0.74
CA MET A 473 6.74 1.50 1.81
C MET A 473 7.55 2.56 2.54
N LEU A 474 8.15 3.51 1.82
CA LEU A 474 8.87 4.62 2.44
C LEU A 474 7.96 5.52 3.27
N LEU A 475 6.73 5.77 2.80
CA LEU A 475 5.73 6.49 3.56
C LEU A 475 5.38 5.72 4.85
N LEU A 476 5.13 4.42 4.75
CA LEU A 476 4.82 3.56 5.89
C LEU A 476 5.97 3.54 6.91
N PHE A 477 7.22 3.46 6.47
CA PHE A 477 8.39 3.54 7.35
C PHE A 477 8.53 4.90 8.03
N SER A 478 8.22 6.00 7.31
CA SER A 478 8.25 7.36 7.88
C SER A 478 7.19 7.57 8.97
N ILE A 479 6.09 6.82 8.91
CA ILE A 479 5.02 6.83 9.90
C ILE A 479 5.41 5.99 11.12
N ALA A 480 6.07 4.83 10.91
CA ALA A 480 6.38 3.86 11.95
C ALA A 480 7.64 4.21 12.76
N GLY A 481 8.54 5.05 12.26
CA GLY A 481 9.76 5.54 12.92
C GLY A 481 9.57 6.92 13.53
#